data_0a2accc444ef0dbef1ff6ec190d95b8f
#
_entry.id   0a2accc444ef0dbef1ff6ec190d95b8f
#
_cell.length_a   1.000
_cell.length_b   1.000
_cell.length_c   1.000
_cell.angle_alpha   90.00
_cell.angle_beta   90.00
_cell.angle_gamma   90.00
#
_symmetry.space_group_name_H-M   'P 1'
#
loop_
_entity.id
_entity.type
_entity.pdbx_description
1 polymer ?
#
loop_
_entity_poly.entity_id
_entity_poly.type
_entity_poly.pdbx_seq_one_letter_code
_entity_poly.pdbx_strand_id
1 'polypeptide(L)'
;MNLKYELRNGWKVINEMNNMDAVMEYSNQYMDFLDKGKTERRCVKEIERLAIENGFKSISDIEKVVPGDKIYAINRDKNIALFVIGKQDIEKGLRIIGSHIDSPRLDLKPNPLYEDDNMGYFKTHYYGGIKKYQWVTIPLAMYGVVILKDGSKVEISIGDEEGDSVFCVTDLLPHLAAKQRQKTLEKGIEGEDLNLLIGSIPDEDQEKDKVKMNILNLLNSKYNLVEEDFISAEIEVVPAGKSRNLGFDSSMILSYGHDDRVCSFAGVKAILETENPEYTASVLCADKEETGSNGNTGMH
;
A
#
# COMPACT_ATOMS: atom_id res chain seq x y z
N MET A 1 47.83 17.15 -5.30
CA MET A 1 46.44 17.14 -5.81
C MET A 1 46.03 15.69 -5.97
N ASN A 2 45.02 15.21 -5.21
CA ASN A 2 44.51 13.84 -5.38
C ASN A 2 43.65 13.83 -6.64
N LEU A 3 44.10 13.12 -7.68
CA LEU A 3 43.39 13.01 -8.97
C LEU A 3 42.38 11.85 -9.00
N LYS A 4 42.31 11.07 -7.92
CA LYS A 4 41.40 9.95 -7.81
C LYS A 4 40.13 10.40 -7.12
N TYR A 5 38.97 9.98 -7.70
CA TYR A 5 37.70 10.05 -7.01
C TYR A 5 37.67 9.01 -5.89
N GLU A 6 37.36 9.43 -4.68
CA GLU A 6 37.16 8.54 -3.54
C GLU A 6 35.65 8.46 -3.23
N LEU A 7 35.14 7.27 -3.27
CA LEU A 7 33.74 7.02 -2.88
C LEU A 7 33.60 7.33 -1.39
N ARG A 8 32.70 8.26 -1.05
CA ARG A 8 32.41 8.60 0.35
C ARG A 8 31.26 7.73 0.86
N ASN A 9 31.47 7.07 2.00
CA ASN A 9 30.39 6.38 2.71
C ASN A 9 29.43 7.41 3.33
N GLY A 10 28.12 7.25 3.10
CA GLY A 10 27.09 8.17 3.61
C GLY A 10 27.13 8.33 5.14
N TRP A 11 27.36 7.25 5.89
CA TRP A 11 27.48 7.29 7.34
C TRP A 11 28.65 8.14 7.82
N LYS A 12 29.76 8.11 7.09
CA LYS A 12 30.89 8.99 7.38
C LYS A 12 30.51 10.46 7.22
N VAL A 13 29.77 10.79 6.16
CA VAL A 13 29.30 12.17 5.92
C VAL A 13 28.33 12.61 7.03
N ILE A 14 27.37 11.76 7.40
CA ILE A 14 26.41 12.04 8.48
C ILE A 14 27.12 12.28 9.81
N ASN A 15 28.10 11.44 10.15
CA ASN A 15 28.89 11.61 11.37
C ASN A 15 29.72 12.90 11.36
N GLU A 16 30.34 13.26 10.22
CA GLU A 16 31.08 14.52 10.06
C GLU A 16 30.15 15.75 10.24
N MET A 17 28.88 15.64 9.83
CA MET A 17 27.86 16.68 10.00
C MET A 17 27.19 16.66 11.40
N ASN A 18 27.47 15.66 12.22
CA ASN A 18 26.81 15.42 13.52
C ASN A 18 25.27 15.40 13.40
N ASN A 19 24.76 14.71 12.39
CA ASN A 19 23.35 14.76 12.00
C ASN A 19 22.63 13.40 12.13
N MET A 20 23.10 12.51 13.01
CA MET A 20 22.55 11.18 13.20
C MET A 20 21.08 11.24 13.70
N ASP A 21 20.78 12.13 14.64
CA ASP A 21 19.43 12.25 15.19
C ASP A 21 18.39 12.62 14.13
N ALA A 22 18.73 13.52 13.21
CA ALA A 22 17.83 13.88 12.10
C ALA A 22 17.61 12.71 11.12
N VAL A 23 18.63 11.88 10.88
CA VAL A 23 18.49 10.67 10.06
C VAL A 23 17.56 9.67 10.72
N MET A 24 17.71 9.46 12.02
CA MET A 24 16.85 8.53 12.78
C MET A 24 15.40 9.03 12.86
N GLU A 25 15.21 10.34 13.07
CA GLU A 25 13.89 10.96 13.08
C GLU A 25 13.19 10.83 11.70
N TYR A 26 13.90 11.12 10.61
CA TYR A 26 13.39 10.93 9.25
C TYR A 26 13.01 9.45 9.00
N SER A 27 13.84 8.51 9.45
CA SER A 27 13.60 7.08 9.32
C SER A 27 12.35 6.64 10.08
N ASN A 28 12.13 7.16 11.29
CA ASN A 28 10.93 6.89 12.08
C ASN A 28 9.66 7.43 11.40
N GLN A 29 9.72 8.65 10.87
CA GLN A 29 8.61 9.24 10.10
C GLN A 29 8.31 8.43 8.83
N TYR A 30 9.34 7.92 8.17
CA TYR A 30 9.18 7.05 7.00
C TYR A 30 8.55 5.69 7.36
N MET A 31 8.97 5.07 8.47
CA MET A 31 8.35 3.83 8.96
C MET A 31 6.86 4.04 9.29
N ASP A 32 6.51 5.15 9.95
CA ASP A 32 5.12 5.50 10.24
C ASP A 32 4.29 5.69 8.95
N PHE A 33 4.88 6.34 7.94
CA PHE A 33 4.26 6.48 6.62
C PHE A 33 4.02 5.13 5.93
N LEU A 34 4.99 4.22 5.96
CA LEU A 34 4.85 2.86 5.40
C LEU A 34 3.76 2.06 6.12
N ASP A 35 3.68 2.16 7.44
CA ASP A 35 2.69 1.44 8.24
C ASP A 35 1.26 1.93 7.97
N LYS A 36 1.08 3.23 7.79
CA LYS A 36 -0.22 3.84 7.46
C LYS A 36 -0.57 3.68 5.98
N GLY A 37 0.43 3.71 5.10
CA GLY A 37 0.29 3.69 3.65
C GLY A 37 0.43 2.30 3.03
N LYS A 38 -0.20 1.27 3.57
CA LYS A 38 -0.09 -0.13 3.07
C LYS A 38 -0.66 -0.34 1.66
N THR A 39 -1.60 0.48 1.23
CA THR A 39 -2.20 0.47 -0.12
C THR A 39 -2.23 1.88 -0.68
N GLU A 40 -2.47 2.03 -1.99
CA GLU A 40 -2.51 3.36 -2.61
C GLU A 40 -3.57 4.27 -1.99
N ARG A 41 -4.77 3.73 -1.65
CA ARG A 41 -5.82 4.52 -0.96
C ARG A 41 -5.36 5.00 0.41
N ARG A 42 -4.65 4.15 1.14
CA ARG A 42 -4.10 4.51 2.46
C ARG A 42 -2.94 5.49 2.35
N CYS A 43 -2.11 5.36 1.30
CA CYS A 43 -1.08 6.36 0.99
C CYS A 43 -1.70 7.73 0.70
N VAL A 44 -2.72 7.80 -0.15
CA VAL A 44 -3.43 9.06 -0.44
C VAL A 44 -3.98 9.68 0.83
N LYS A 45 -4.66 8.89 1.67
CA LYS A 45 -5.22 9.36 2.95
C LYS A 45 -4.16 9.90 3.91
N GLU A 46 -3.01 9.24 4.02
CA GLU A 46 -1.91 9.71 4.87
C GLU A 46 -1.23 10.96 4.29
N ILE A 47 -1.01 11.02 2.96
CA ILE A 47 -0.44 12.20 2.30
C ILE A 47 -1.38 13.40 2.45
N GLU A 48 -2.70 13.20 2.27
CA GLU A 48 -3.71 14.24 2.50
C GLU A 48 -3.66 14.77 3.94
N ARG A 49 -3.60 13.86 4.93
CA ARG A 49 -3.47 14.25 6.36
C ARG A 49 -2.23 15.12 6.59
N LEU A 50 -1.07 14.66 6.08
CA LEU A 50 0.19 15.42 6.18
C LEU A 50 0.09 16.78 5.47
N ALA A 51 -0.54 16.83 4.30
CA ALA A 51 -0.74 18.08 3.54
C ALA A 51 -1.60 19.07 4.33
N ILE A 52 -2.73 18.63 4.87
CA ILE A 52 -3.63 19.48 5.68
C ILE A 52 -2.90 20.04 6.91
N GLU A 53 -2.15 19.21 7.63
CA GLU A 53 -1.35 19.63 8.79
C GLU A 53 -0.28 20.68 8.44
N ASN A 54 0.18 20.71 7.18
CA ASN A 54 1.15 21.66 6.66
C ASN A 54 0.52 22.82 5.87
N GLY A 55 -0.78 23.04 6.02
CA GLY A 55 -1.50 24.21 5.52
C GLY A 55 -1.94 24.11 4.07
N PHE A 56 -1.91 22.91 3.46
CA PHE A 56 -2.48 22.70 2.13
C PHE A 56 -4.01 22.66 2.19
N LYS A 57 -4.65 23.14 1.15
CA LYS A 57 -6.11 23.14 0.98
C LYS A 57 -6.50 22.35 -0.26
N SER A 58 -7.68 21.75 -0.24
CA SER A 58 -8.20 21.09 -1.44
C SER A 58 -8.40 22.12 -2.56
N ILE A 59 -8.04 21.76 -3.78
CA ILE A 59 -8.28 22.60 -4.97
C ILE A 59 -9.77 22.90 -5.17
N SER A 60 -10.66 22.01 -4.71
CA SER A 60 -12.11 22.22 -4.79
C SER A 60 -12.61 23.35 -3.90
N ASP A 61 -11.84 23.76 -2.90
CA ASP A 61 -12.21 24.81 -1.95
C ASP A 61 -11.64 26.18 -2.33
N ILE A 62 -10.97 26.28 -3.51
CA ILE A 62 -10.21 27.46 -3.92
C ILE A 62 -10.78 28.00 -5.24
N GLU A 63 -11.27 29.23 -5.23
CA GLU A 63 -11.75 29.91 -6.44
C GLU A 63 -10.61 30.48 -7.30
N LYS A 64 -9.51 30.91 -6.68
CA LYS A 64 -8.36 31.51 -7.35
C LYS A 64 -7.07 31.22 -6.59
N VAL A 65 -6.07 30.77 -7.32
CA VAL A 65 -4.71 30.53 -6.77
C VAL A 65 -3.84 31.77 -6.90
N VAL A 66 -2.99 32.01 -5.91
CA VAL A 66 -1.98 33.08 -5.90
C VAL A 66 -0.61 32.51 -5.51
N PRO A 67 0.50 33.19 -5.84
CA PRO A 67 1.82 32.77 -5.41
C PRO A 67 1.91 32.54 -3.89
N GLY A 68 2.47 31.40 -3.49
CA GLY A 68 2.58 30.96 -2.11
C GLY A 68 1.46 30.05 -1.63
N ASP A 69 0.37 29.90 -2.37
CA ASP A 69 -0.70 28.96 -2.01
C ASP A 69 -0.19 27.53 -2.04
N LYS A 70 -0.60 26.75 -1.03
CA LYS A 70 -0.39 25.33 -0.88
C LYS A 70 -1.69 24.59 -1.15
N ILE A 71 -1.75 23.81 -2.23
CA ILE A 71 -2.97 23.14 -2.67
C ILE A 71 -2.74 21.67 -2.96
N TYR A 72 -3.78 20.86 -2.79
CA TYR A 72 -3.76 19.46 -3.22
C TYR A 72 -4.99 19.09 -4.03
N ALA A 73 -4.83 18.06 -4.86
CA ALA A 73 -5.91 17.46 -5.64
C ALA A 73 -5.84 15.93 -5.50
N ILE A 74 -7.00 15.30 -5.29
CA ILE A 74 -7.14 13.84 -5.21
C ILE A 74 -7.97 13.35 -6.39
N ASN A 75 -7.52 12.24 -7.00
CA ASN A 75 -8.26 11.56 -8.04
C ASN A 75 -8.62 10.15 -7.58
N ARG A 76 -9.94 9.88 -7.43
CA ARG A 76 -10.53 8.57 -7.08
C ARG A 76 -9.98 7.92 -5.81
N ASP A 77 -9.49 8.68 -4.87
CA ASP A 77 -8.79 8.22 -3.67
C ASP A 77 -7.54 7.36 -3.96
N LYS A 78 -6.98 7.41 -5.17
CA LYS A 78 -5.84 6.57 -5.60
C LYS A 78 -4.63 7.34 -6.10
N ASN A 79 -4.80 8.62 -6.39
CA ASN A 79 -3.70 9.55 -6.70
C ASN A 79 -3.86 10.81 -5.89
N ILE A 80 -2.75 11.43 -5.59
CA ILE A 80 -2.74 12.76 -5.00
C ILE A 80 -1.62 13.58 -5.63
N ALA A 81 -1.93 14.85 -5.90
CA ALA A 81 -0.95 15.84 -6.34
C ALA A 81 -0.95 17.01 -5.35
N LEU A 82 0.24 17.44 -4.93
CA LEU A 82 0.46 18.61 -4.07
C LEU A 82 1.19 19.69 -4.88
N PHE A 83 0.82 20.93 -4.66
CA PHE A 83 1.42 22.08 -5.34
C PHE A 83 1.71 23.19 -4.32
N VAL A 84 2.86 23.83 -4.49
CA VAL A 84 3.17 25.14 -3.89
C VAL A 84 3.32 26.11 -5.04
N ILE A 85 2.40 27.08 -5.13
CA ILE A 85 2.31 28.00 -6.27
C ILE A 85 3.49 28.95 -6.29
N GLY A 86 4.19 28.99 -7.42
CA GLY A 86 5.37 29.82 -7.62
C GLY A 86 5.06 31.28 -7.92
N LYS A 87 6.13 32.10 -7.90
CA LYS A 87 6.06 33.53 -8.26
C LYS A 87 5.90 33.74 -9.76
N GLN A 88 6.45 32.81 -10.56
CA GLN A 88 6.33 32.84 -12.02
C GLN A 88 5.00 32.21 -12.46
N ASP A 89 4.51 32.69 -13.60
CA ASP A 89 3.33 32.11 -14.25
C ASP A 89 3.59 30.62 -14.57
N ILE A 90 2.55 29.79 -14.41
CA ILE A 90 2.61 28.35 -14.67
C ILE A 90 3.00 28.02 -16.11
N GLU A 91 2.69 28.91 -17.07
CA GLU A 91 3.09 28.79 -18.48
C GLU A 91 4.61 28.81 -18.68
N LYS A 92 5.37 29.36 -17.72
CA LYS A 92 6.84 29.36 -17.74
C LYS A 92 7.45 28.05 -17.28
N GLY A 93 6.63 27.11 -16.82
CA GLY A 93 7.02 25.76 -16.42
C GLY A 93 6.78 25.46 -14.96
N LEU A 94 6.85 24.16 -14.67
CA LEU A 94 6.67 23.55 -13.35
C LEU A 94 7.92 22.77 -12.94
N ARG A 95 8.09 22.59 -11.62
CA ARG A 95 9.04 21.65 -11.04
C ARG A 95 8.25 20.48 -10.48
N ILE A 96 8.28 19.33 -11.18
CA ILE A 96 7.46 18.17 -10.85
C ILE A 96 8.35 17.04 -10.37
N ILE A 97 8.01 16.45 -9.22
CA ILE A 97 8.49 15.15 -8.77
C ILE A 97 7.35 14.16 -8.96
N GLY A 98 7.58 13.11 -9.75
CA GLY A 98 6.62 12.01 -9.93
C GLY A 98 7.12 10.76 -9.25
N SER A 99 6.21 10.02 -8.61
CA SER A 99 6.44 8.72 -7.97
C SER A 99 5.16 7.91 -7.98
N HIS A 100 5.24 6.61 -7.69
CA HIS A 100 4.04 5.80 -7.51
C HIS A 100 3.86 5.32 -6.08
N ILE A 101 2.61 5.03 -5.72
CA ILE A 101 2.20 4.62 -4.38
C ILE A 101 1.54 3.25 -4.32
N ASP A 102 1.25 2.64 -5.47
CA ASP A 102 0.89 1.24 -5.56
C ASP A 102 2.14 0.35 -5.36
N SER A 103 1.92 -0.89 -5.01
CA SER A 103 2.97 -1.91 -4.84
C SER A 103 2.39 -3.27 -5.17
N PRO A 104 3.21 -4.26 -5.56
CA PRO A 104 2.73 -5.61 -5.85
C PRO A 104 2.01 -6.23 -4.65
N ARG A 105 0.88 -6.87 -4.91
CA ARG A 105 -0.02 -7.41 -3.89
C ARG A 105 -0.89 -8.54 -4.42
N LEU A 106 -1.80 -9.04 -3.58
CA LEU A 106 -2.93 -9.87 -4.03
C LEU A 106 -4.21 -9.06 -3.92
N ASP A 107 -5.09 -9.20 -4.91
CA ASP A 107 -6.45 -8.63 -4.90
C ASP A 107 -7.48 -9.77 -4.79
N LEU A 108 -8.59 -9.58 -4.06
CA LEU A 108 -9.67 -10.53 -4.07
C LEU A 108 -10.37 -10.56 -5.44
N LYS A 109 -10.72 -11.76 -5.91
CA LYS A 109 -11.55 -11.91 -7.11
C LYS A 109 -13.00 -11.46 -6.82
N PRO A 110 -13.80 -11.10 -7.85
CA PRO A 110 -15.21 -10.63 -7.64
C PRO A 110 -16.12 -11.61 -6.92
N ASN A 111 -15.86 -12.93 -6.98
CA ASN A 111 -16.56 -13.98 -6.22
C ASN A 111 -15.53 -14.80 -5.47
N PRO A 112 -14.96 -14.25 -4.37
CA PRO A 112 -13.77 -14.84 -3.77
C PRO A 112 -14.05 -15.98 -2.83
N LEU A 113 -15.20 -15.99 -2.15
CA LEU A 113 -15.50 -16.85 -1.02
C LEU A 113 -15.92 -18.25 -1.46
N TYR A 114 -15.20 -19.26 -1.00
CA TYR A 114 -15.56 -20.67 -1.19
C TYR A 114 -15.12 -21.50 0.03
N GLU A 115 -15.68 -22.70 0.12
CA GLU A 115 -15.33 -23.73 1.11
C GLU A 115 -14.76 -24.95 0.38
N ASP A 116 -13.70 -25.53 0.93
CA ASP A 116 -13.11 -26.78 0.50
C ASP A 116 -12.52 -27.50 1.71
N ASP A 117 -12.73 -28.83 1.82
CA ASP A 117 -12.25 -29.65 2.94
C ASP A 117 -12.59 -29.06 4.35
N ASN A 118 -13.78 -28.51 4.51
CA ASN A 118 -14.24 -27.83 5.73
C ASN A 118 -13.38 -26.62 6.15
N MET A 119 -12.78 -25.97 5.18
CA MET A 119 -12.06 -24.72 5.39
C MET A 119 -12.58 -23.65 4.45
N GLY A 120 -12.66 -22.43 4.95
CA GLY A 120 -13.06 -21.25 4.18
C GLY A 120 -11.86 -20.57 3.53
N TYR A 121 -12.01 -20.17 2.28
CA TYR A 121 -10.98 -19.52 1.50
C TYR A 121 -11.51 -18.31 0.75
N PHE A 122 -10.59 -17.34 0.51
CA PHE A 122 -10.76 -16.30 -0.51
C PHE A 122 -9.87 -16.58 -1.72
N LYS A 123 -10.46 -16.58 -2.92
CA LYS A 123 -9.73 -16.58 -4.19
C LYS A 123 -9.10 -15.22 -4.42
N THR A 124 -7.83 -15.24 -4.79
CA THR A 124 -7.08 -14.03 -5.11
C THR A 124 -6.59 -14.00 -6.55
N HIS A 125 -6.16 -12.83 -6.96
CA HIS A 125 -5.38 -12.57 -8.16
C HIS A 125 -4.20 -11.69 -7.79
N TYR A 126 -2.99 -11.96 -8.31
CA TYR A 126 -1.85 -11.10 -8.02
C TYR A 126 -1.87 -9.84 -8.90
N TYR A 127 -1.47 -8.74 -8.32
CA TYR A 127 -1.32 -7.42 -8.94
C TYR A 127 0.16 -7.08 -9.02
N GLY A 128 0.65 -6.64 -10.21
CA GLY A 128 2.05 -6.33 -10.44
C GLY A 128 2.94 -7.59 -10.52
N GLY A 129 4.23 -7.40 -10.45
CA GLY A 129 5.24 -8.46 -10.54
C GLY A 129 5.59 -9.05 -9.18
N ILE A 130 5.06 -10.23 -8.82
CA ILE A 130 5.40 -10.92 -7.57
C ILE A 130 6.27 -12.17 -7.80
N LYS A 131 7.12 -12.46 -6.82
CA LYS A 131 7.73 -13.80 -6.66
C LYS A 131 6.79 -14.63 -5.78
N LYS A 132 5.90 -15.41 -6.39
CA LYS A 132 4.79 -16.11 -5.72
C LYS A 132 5.22 -16.92 -4.49
N TYR A 133 6.41 -17.54 -4.52
CA TYR A 133 6.95 -18.29 -3.40
C TYR A 133 7.24 -17.45 -2.14
N GLN A 134 7.30 -16.11 -2.24
CA GLN A 134 7.48 -15.23 -1.09
C GLN A 134 6.15 -14.89 -0.38
N TRP A 135 5.02 -15.25 -0.99
CA TRP A 135 3.68 -14.90 -0.50
C TRP A 135 2.99 -16.03 0.25
N VAL A 136 3.60 -17.22 0.27
CA VAL A 136 3.08 -18.36 1.04
C VAL A 136 3.65 -18.37 2.46
N THR A 137 2.86 -18.84 3.43
CA THR A 137 3.23 -19.03 4.84
C THR A 137 3.64 -17.76 5.60
N ILE A 138 3.32 -16.59 5.07
CA ILE A 138 3.51 -15.32 5.77
C ILE A 138 2.16 -14.77 6.26
N PRO A 139 2.15 -14.01 7.38
CA PRO A 139 0.93 -13.33 7.79
C PRO A 139 0.56 -12.23 6.79
N LEU A 140 -0.73 -12.16 6.44
CA LEU A 140 -1.29 -11.22 5.48
C LEU A 140 -2.43 -10.42 6.14
N ALA A 141 -2.54 -9.16 5.77
CA ALA A 141 -3.60 -8.23 6.15
C ALA A 141 -4.49 -7.90 4.95
N MET A 142 -5.73 -7.50 5.19
CA MET A 142 -6.68 -7.08 4.16
C MET A 142 -7.08 -5.62 4.36
N TYR A 143 -7.04 -4.85 3.27
CA TYR A 143 -7.51 -3.48 3.19
C TYR A 143 -8.36 -3.26 1.97
N GLY A 144 -9.29 -2.34 2.04
CA GLY A 144 -10.05 -2.00 0.85
C GLY A 144 -11.36 -1.30 1.13
N VAL A 145 -12.19 -1.26 0.11
CA VAL A 145 -13.52 -0.65 0.16
C VAL A 145 -14.53 -1.56 -0.52
N VAL A 146 -15.74 -1.54 0.02
CA VAL A 146 -16.91 -2.22 -0.54
C VAL A 146 -18.01 -1.20 -0.69
N ILE A 147 -18.68 -1.18 -1.84
CA ILE A 147 -19.90 -0.39 -2.03
C ILE A 147 -21.10 -1.31 -1.84
N LEU A 148 -21.86 -1.07 -0.80
CA LEU A 148 -23.08 -1.86 -0.51
C LEU A 148 -24.21 -1.54 -1.50
N LYS A 149 -25.25 -2.38 -1.51
CA LYS A 149 -26.42 -2.20 -2.39
C LYS A 149 -27.14 -0.86 -2.23
N ASP A 150 -27.09 -0.26 -1.04
CA ASP A 150 -27.66 1.07 -0.79
C ASP A 150 -26.77 2.23 -1.23
N GLY A 151 -25.59 1.93 -1.80
CA GLY A 151 -24.60 2.91 -2.25
C GLY A 151 -23.65 3.39 -1.14
N SER A 152 -23.79 2.91 0.10
CA SER A 152 -22.87 3.26 1.18
C SER A 152 -21.51 2.59 0.97
N LYS A 153 -20.43 3.30 1.37
CA LYS A 153 -19.04 2.83 1.30
C LYS A 153 -18.61 2.28 2.66
N VAL A 154 -18.13 1.05 2.68
CA VAL A 154 -17.56 0.41 3.86
C VAL A 154 -16.07 0.22 3.65
N GLU A 155 -15.25 0.68 4.61
CA GLU A 155 -13.81 0.45 4.61
C GLU A 155 -13.49 -0.86 5.36
N ILE A 156 -12.63 -1.68 4.75
CA ILE A 156 -12.10 -2.92 5.33
C ILE A 156 -10.65 -2.65 5.76
N SER A 157 -10.34 -2.99 7.01
CA SER A 157 -8.98 -2.94 7.56
C SER A 157 -8.87 -4.04 8.61
N ILE A 158 -8.10 -5.08 8.33
CA ILE A 158 -7.94 -6.25 9.21
C ILE A 158 -6.52 -6.79 9.05
N GLY A 159 -5.81 -6.97 10.17
CA GLY A 159 -4.55 -7.72 10.21
C GLY A 159 -3.35 -6.96 10.76
N ASP A 160 -3.44 -5.65 11.00
CA ASP A 160 -2.32 -4.84 11.50
C ASP A 160 -2.59 -4.17 12.85
N GLU A 161 -3.83 -4.14 13.31
CA GLU A 161 -4.15 -3.61 14.64
C GLU A 161 -3.99 -4.67 15.72
N GLU A 162 -3.74 -4.24 16.95
CA GLU A 162 -3.60 -5.16 18.09
C GLU A 162 -4.91 -5.95 18.30
N GLY A 163 -4.78 -7.27 18.31
CA GLY A 163 -5.93 -8.18 18.43
C GLY A 163 -6.59 -8.59 17.10
N ASP A 164 -6.16 -8.03 15.98
CA ASP A 164 -6.65 -8.46 14.68
C ASP A 164 -6.20 -9.89 14.34
N SER A 165 -7.08 -10.62 13.66
CA SER A 165 -6.71 -11.87 12.98
C SER A 165 -5.92 -11.56 11.72
N VAL A 166 -4.92 -12.39 11.42
CA VAL A 166 -4.19 -12.37 10.14
C VAL A 166 -4.63 -13.54 9.27
N PHE A 167 -4.29 -13.46 7.98
CA PHE A 167 -4.58 -14.48 6.98
C PHE A 167 -3.27 -15.03 6.43
N CYS A 168 -3.33 -16.17 5.74
CA CYS A 168 -2.15 -16.65 5.01
C CYS A 168 -2.54 -17.50 3.80
N VAL A 169 -1.64 -17.56 2.83
CA VAL A 169 -1.65 -18.58 1.79
C VAL A 169 -0.87 -19.78 2.32
N THR A 170 -1.48 -20.96 2.35
CA THR A 170 -0.84 -22.19 2.83
C THR A 170 0.11 -22.76 1.80
N ASP A 171 1.08 -23.57 2.23
CA ASP A 171 1.98 -24.32 1.36
C ASP A 171 2.09 -25.79 1.82
N LEU A 172 2.57 -26.64 0.93
CA LEU A 172 2.71 -28.06 1.19
C LEU A 172 3.87 -28.35 2.16
N LEU A 173 3.65 -29.30 3.07
CA LEU A 173 4.72 -29.86 3.89
C LEU A 173 5.78 -30.55 3.04
N PRO A 174 7.07 -30.61 3.46
CA PRO A 174 8.16 -31.13 2.65
C PRO A 174 7.94 -32.56 2.09
N HIS A 175 7.29 -33.43 2.84
CA HIS A 175 7.01 -34.80 2.42
C HIS A 175 5.84 -34.90 1.43
N LEU A 176 4.97 -33.89 1.33
CA LEU A 176 3.89 -33.82 0.35
C LEU A 176 4.30 -33.05 -0.91
N ALA A 177 5.39 -32.28 -0.87
CA ALA A 177 5.85 -31.38 -1.90
C ALA A 177 6.73 -32.06 -2.99
N ALA A 178 6.74 -33.38 -3.13
CA ALA A 178 7.63 -34.09 -4.05
C ALA A 178 7.50 -33.60 -5.52
N LYS A 179 6.27 -33.40 -5.99
CA LYS A 179 6.00 -32.88 -7.34
C LYS A 179 6.33 -31.39 -7.45
N GLN A 180 6.00 -30.59 -6.43
CA GLN A 180 6.27 -29.16 -6.38
C GLN A 180 7.77 -28.89 -6.48
N ARG A 181 8.61 -29.66 -5.75
CA ARG A 181 10.08 -29.52 -5.75
C ARG A 181 10.75 -29.81 -7.10
N GLN A 182 10.06 -30.48 -8.03
CA GLN A 182 10.56 -30.74 -9.39
C GLN A 182 10.25 -29.61 -10.37
N LYS A 183 9.36 -28.68 -9.99
CA LYS A 183 9.03 -27.49 -10.79
C LYS A 183 10.14 -26.43 -10.68
N THR A 184 10.21 -25.55 -11.69
CA THR A 184 11.05 -24.34 -11.55
C THR A 184 10.53 -23.48 -10.41
N LEU A 185 11.38 -22.61 -9.85
CA LEU A 185 11.00 -21.69 -8.76
C LEU A 185 9.78 -20.83 -9.12
N GLU A 186 9.69 -20.39 -10.37
CA GLU A 186 8.58 -19.60 -10.90
C GLU A 186 7.24 -20.37 -10.90
N LYS A 187 7.31 -21.68 -11.16
CA LYS A 187 6.15 -22.58 -11.27
C LYS A 187 5.89 -23.41 -10.02
N GLY A 188 6.74 -23.28 -9.01
CA GLY A 188 6.60 -24.00 -7.73
C GLY A 188 5.30 -23.66 -7.01
N ILE A 189 4.92 -22.39 -7.05
CA ILE A 189 3.61 -21.86 -6.64
C ILE A 189 2.95 -21.25 -7.87
N GLU A 190 1.74 -21.68 -8.21
CA GLU A 190 0.98 -21.13 -9.31
C GLU A 190 0.09 -19.96 -8.85
N GLY A 191 -0.30 -19.06 -9.76
CA GLY A 191 -1.12 -17.89 -9.38
C GLY A 191 -2.48 -18.29 -8.80
N GLU A 192 -3.08 -19.37 -9.33
CA GLU A 192 -4.37 -19.88 -8.85
C GLU A 192 -4.28 -20.59 -7.49
N ASP A 193 -3.07 -20.90 -7.02
CA ASP A 193 -2.86 -21.49 -5.69
C ASP A 193 -2.75 -20.44 -4.57
N LEU A 194 -2.68 -19.15 -4.91
CA LEU A 194 -2.55 -18.05 -3.96
C LEU A 194 -3.88 -17.69 -3.28
N ASN A 195 -4.58 -18.70 -2.75
CA ASN A 195 -5.85 -18.50 -2.05
C ASN A 195 -5.63 -18.33 -0.53
N LEU A 196 -6.33 -17.37 0.06
CA LEU A 196 -6.23 -17.09 1.48
C LEU A 196 -7.05 -18.08 2.30
N LEU A 197 -6.45 -18.71 3.28
CA LEU A 197 -7.16 -19.41 4.33
C LEU A 197 -7.75 -18.38 5.31
N ILE A 198 -9.08 -18.43 5.53
CA ILE A 198 -9.81 -17.42 6.28
C ILE A 198 -10.61 -17.96 7.48
N GLY A 199 -10.76 -19.28 7.61
CA GLY A 199 -11.46 -19.87 8.76
C GLY A 199 -11.79 -21.35 8.58
N SER A 200 -12.27 -21.98 9.66
CA SER A 200 -12.61 -23.39 9.69
C SER A 200 -13.77 -23.73 10.65
N ILE A 201 -14.33 -22.74 11.35
CA ILE A 201 -15.46 -22.97 12.26
C ILE A 201 -16.75 -23.07 11.45
N PRO A 202 -17.50 -24.21 11.53
CA PRO A 202 -18.75 -24.36 10.81
C PRO A 202 -19.91 -23.63 11.50
N ASP A 203 -20.89 -23.22 10.72
CA ASP A 203 -22.24 -22.89 11.18
C ASP A 203 -23.05 -24.19 11.16
N GLU A 204 -23.32 -24.77 12.32
CA GLU A 204 -23.97 -26.09 12.45
C GLU A 204 -25.43 -26.07 12.03
N ASP A 205 -26.08 -24.92 11.91
CA ASP A 205 -27.47 -24.77 11.45
C ASP A 205 -27.60 -24.93 9.93
N GLN A 206 -26.48 -25.01 9.20
CA GLN A 206 -26.46 -25.19 7.75
C GLN A 206 -26.30 -26.65 7.35
N GLU A 207 -26.90 -27.02 6.20
CA GLU A 207 -26.73 -28.35 5.62
C GLU A 207 -25.44 -28.47 4.78
N LYS A 208 -25.04 -27.36 4.11
CA LYS A 208 -23.88 -27.27 3.21
C LYS A 208 -23.17 -25.96 3.41
N ASP A 209 -21.92 -25.89 2.93
CA ASP A 209 -21.09 -24.67 2.97
C ASP A 209 -21.06 -24.03 4.38
N LYS A 210 -20.96 -24.86 5.41
CA LYS A 210 -21.09 -24.47 6.82
C LYS A 210 -20.05 -23.43 7.24
N VAL A 211 -18.79 -23.61 6.86
CA VAL A 211 -17.72 -22.67 7.16
C VAL A 211 -17.90 -21.38 6.39
N LYS A 212 -18.24 -21.48 5.11
CA LYS A 212 -18.55 -20.31 4.27
C LYS A 212 -19.66 -19.47 4.87
N MET A 213 -20.75 -20.11 5.34
CA MET A 213 -21.87 -19.40 5.96
C MET A 213 -21.47 -18.73 7.27
N ASN A 214 -20.66 -19.37 8.10
CA ASN A 214 -20.15 -18.74 9.31
C ASN A 214 -19.31 -17.49 9.00
N ILE A 215 -18.44 -17.56 7.99
CA ILE A 215 -17.64 -16.38 7.54
C ILE A 215 -18.56 -15.27 7.05
N LEU A 216 -19.59 -15.58 6.25
CA LEU A 216 -20.57 -14.58 5.81
C LEU A 216 -21.31 -13.95 6.99
N ASN A 217 -21.70 -14.72 7.99
CA ASN A 217 -22.34 -14.21 9.21
C ASN A 217 -21.42 -13.25 9.97
N LEU A 218 -20.12 -13.57 10.10
CA LEU A 218 -19.13 -12.69 10.72
C LEU A 218 -18.95 -11.38 9.94
N LEU A 219 -18.83 -11.46 8.61
CA LEU A 219 -18.71 -10.29 7.74
C LEU A 219 -19.96 -9.42 7.76
N ASN A 220 -21.14 -10.05 7.75
CA ASN A 220 -22.41 -9.34 7.87
C ASN A 220 -22.54 -8.64 9.22
N SER A 221 -22.23 -9.33 10.32
CA SER A 221 -22.29 -8.75 11.67
C SER A 221 -21.35 -7.55 11.85
N LYS A 222 -20.15 -7.60 11.27
CA LYS A 222 -19.13 -6.55 11.45
C LYS A 222 -19.28 -5.39 10.45
N TYR A 223 -19.63 -5.69 9.20
CA TYR A 223 -19.56 -4.76 8.08
C TYR A 223 -20.89 -4.60 7.32
N ASN A 224 -21.95 -5.32 7.73
CA ASN A 224 -23.23 -5.40 7.00
C ASN A 224 -23.09 -5.92 5.56
N LEU A 225 -22.04 -6.70 5.28
CA LEU A 225 -21.75 -7.28 3.97
C LEU A 225 -22.61 -8.52 3.71
N VAL A 226 -23.05 -8.67 2.48
CA VAL A 226 -23.59 -9.93 1.93
C VAL A 226 -22.66 -10.42 0.80
N GLU A 227 -22.77 -11.69 0.41
CA GLU A 227 -21.86 -12.28 -0.58
C GLU A 227 -21.83 -11.52 -1.90
N GLU A 228 -22.96 -10.97 -2.35
CA GLU A 228 -23.09 -10.20 -3.59
C GLU A 228 -22.28 -8.90 -3.56
N ASP A 229 -22.02 -8.31 -2.39
CA ASP A 229 -21.27 -7.05 -2.26
C ASP A 229 -19.80 -7.21 -2.65
N PHE A 230 -19.25 -8.43 -2.67
CA PHE A 230 -17.90 -8.69 -3.17
C PHE A 230 -17.73 -8.32 -4.65
N ILE A 231 -18.78 -8.27 -5.45
CA ILE A 231 -18.73 -7.89 -6.87
C ILE A 231 -18.27 -6.43 -7.03
N SER A 232 -18.62 -5.56 -6.07
CA SER A 232 -18.23 -4.15 -6.03
C SER A 232 -17.07 -3.87 -5.10
N ALA A 233 -16.47 -4.91 -4.50
CA ALA A 233 -15.38 -4.77 -3.57
C ALA A 233 -14.04 -4.57 -4.29
N GLU A 234 -13.24 -3.69 -3.73
CA GLU A 234 -11.81 -3.52 -4.03
C GLU A 234 -11.05 -3.85 -2.75
N ILE A 235 -10.66 -5.12 -2.56
CA ILE A 235 -9.97 -5.59 -1.35
C ILE A 235 -8.60 -6.12 -1.73
N GLU A 236 -7.60 -5.49 -1.14
CA GLU A 236 -6.18 -5.71 -1.34
C GLU A 236 -5.61 -6.48 -0.15
N VAL A 237 -4.74 -7.44 -0.45
CA VAL A 237 -4.10 -8.31 0.54
C VAL A 237 -2.61 -8.09 0.46
N VAL A 238 -2.03 -7.69 1.59
CA VAL A 238 -0.63 -7.29 1.70
C VAL A 238 0.03 -7.95 2.92
N PRO A 239 1.37 -8.02 2.98
CA PRO A 239 2.05 -8.51 4.18
C PRO A 239 1.63 -7.74 5.44
N ALA A 240 1.23 -8.49 6.47
CA ALA A 240 0.85 -7.95 7.76
C ALA A 240 2.08 -7.58 8.60
N GLY A 241 1.87 -6.70 9.56
CA GLY A 241 2.88 -6.26 10.52
C GLY A 241 3.51 -4.91 10.16
N LYS A 242 4.06 -4.28 11.18
CA LYS A 242 4.65 -2.95 11.09
C LYS A 242 6.07 -2.98 10.55
N SER A 243 6.51 -1.85 10.02
CA SER A 243 7.90 -1.56 9.67
C SER A 243 8.80 -1.76 10.89
N ARG A 244 10.02 -2.24 10.67
CA ARG A 244 10.99 -2.52 11.73
C ARG A 244 12.39 -2.10 11.33
N ASN A 245 13.17 -1.70 12.32
CA ASN A 245 14.61 -1.57 12.14
C ASN A 245 15.23 -2.93 11.84
N LEU A 246 16.14 -2.97 10.88
CA LEU A 246 16.87 -4.16 10.45
C LEU A 246 18.36 -4.01 10.74
N GLY A 247 18.96 -5.09 11.22
CA GLY A 247 20.38 -5.16 11.61
C GLY A 247 20.61 -4.84 13.08
N PHE A 248 21.78 -5.25 13.59
CA PHE A 248 22.16 -5.02 14.99
C PHE A 248 22.31 -3.55 15.34
N ASP A 249 22.68 -2.74 14.37
CA ASP A 249 22.89 -1.30 14.48
C ASP A 249 21.66 -0.48 14.08
N SER A 250 20.54 -1.15 13.72
CA SER A 250 19.30 -0.50 13.30
C SER A 250 19.46 0.46 12.11
N SER A 251 20.44 0.19 11.23
CA SER A 251 20.82 1.09 10.13
C SER A 251 19.95 0.94 8.87
N MET A 252 19.04 -0.01 8.86
CA MET A 252 18.16 -0.31 7.73
C MET A 252 16.70 -0.45 8.20
N ILE A 253 15.77 -0.35 7.26
CA ILE A 253 14.34 -0.54 7.51
C ILE A 253 13.86 -1.77 6.74
N LEU A 254 13.14 -2.67 7.44
CA LEU A 254 12.41 -3.78 6.86
C LEU A 254 10.92 -3.45 6.84
N SER A 255 10.34 -3.39 5.65
CA SER A 255 8.92 -3.15 5.46
C SER A 255 8.43 -3.66 4.11
N TYR A 256 7.12 -3.73 3.94
CA TYR A 256 6.46 -3.89 2.64
C TYR A 256 6.31 -2.54 1.95
N GLY A 257 6.46 -2.52 0.62
CA GLY A 257 6.12 -1.38 -0.22
C GLY A 257 7.16 -0.27 -0.28
N HIS A 258 8.45 -0.58 -0.11
CA HIS A 258 9.52 0.40 -0.31
C HIS A 258 9.54 0.98 -1.74
N ASP A 259 9.28 0.16 -2.72
CA ASP A 259 9.06 0.53 -4.10
C ASP A 259 7.57 0.90 -4.31
N ASP A 260 7.22 2.15 -4.65
CA ASP A 260 8.14 3.32 -4.72
C ASP A 260 7.82 4.36 -3.61
N ARG A 261 7.30 3.89 -2.46
CA ARG A 261 6.94 4.78 -1.33
C ARG A 261 8.15 5.48 -0.72
N VAL A 262 9.36 4.99 -0.98
CA VAL A 262 10.58 5.68 -0.55
C VAL A 262 10.77 6.99 -1.31
N CYS A 263 10.53 7.02 -2.62
CA CYS A 263 10.56 8.24 -3.42
C CYS A 263 9.33 9.12 -3.14
N SER A 264 8.16 8.50 -2.99
CA SER A 264 6.92 9.21 -2.66
C SER A 264 7.05 9.97 -1.34
N PHE A 265 7.52 9.33 -0.27
CA PHE A 265 7.75 9.99 1.02
C PHE A 265 8.76 11.12 0.92
N ALA A 266 9.90 10.88 0.23
CA ALA A 266 10.92 11.90 0.04
C ALA A 266 10.36 13.12 -0.74
N GLY A 267 9.60 12.88 -1.80
CA GLY A 267 8.93 13.93 -2.58
C GLY A 267 7.91 14.70 -1.75
N VAL A 268 7.06 14.00 -0.99
CA VAL A 268 6.08 14.60 -0.09
C VAL A 268 6.77 15.46 0.98
N LYS A 269 7.81 14.96 1.64
CA LYS A 269 8.58 15.75 2.61
C LYS A 269 9.15 17.01 1.98
N ALA A 270 9.72 16.92 0.80
CA ALA A 270 10.28 18.07 0.09
C ALA A 270 9.24 19.14 -0.24
N ILE A 271 8.04 18.76 -0.69
CA ILE A 271 6.99 19.73 -1.02
C ILE A 271 6.37 20.36 0.24
N LEU A 272 6.24 19.61 1.33
CA LEU A 272 5.72 20.15 2.60
C LEU A 272 6.64 21.24 3.16
N GLU A 273 7.96 21.13 2.97
CA GLU A 273 8.98 22.07 3.41
C GLU A 273 9.25 23.20 2.40
N THR A 274 8.65 23.12 1.19
CA THR A 274 8.85 24.14 0.15
C THR A 274 8.08 25.42 0.50
N GLU A 275 8.78 26.54 0.42
CA GLU A 275 8.22 27.87 0.70
C GLU A 275 8.56 28.86 -0.45
N ASN A 276 7.56 29.62 -0.91
CA ASN A 276 7.71 30.71 -1.88
C ASN A 276 8.62 30.39 -3.09
N PRO A 277 8.42 29.26 -3.80
CA PRO A 277 9.31 28.86 -4.88
C PRO A 277 9.21 29.85 -6.05
N GLU A 278 10.27 29.94 -6.85
CA GLU A 278 10.29 30.76 -8.06
C GLU A 278 9.31 30.21 -9.11
N TYR A 279 9.36 28.92 -9.39
CA TYR A 279 8.43 28.18 -10.24
C TYR A 279 7.51 27.33 -9.36
N THR A 280 6.27 27.12 -9.79
CA THR A 280 5.36 26.22 -9.07
C THR A 280 6.02 24.85 -8.91
N ALA A 281 6.14 24.42 -7.65
CA ALA A 281 6.63 23.08 -7.29
C ALA A 281 5.45 22.13 -7.15
N SER A 282 5.61 20.87 -7.55
CA SER A 282 4.59 19.85 -7.45
C SER A 282 5.17 18.49 -7.15
N VAL A 283 4.42 17.69 -6.40
CA VAL A 283 4.62 16.24 -6.23
C VAL A 283 3.38 15.52 -6.71
N LEU A 284 3.55 14.54 -7.58
CA LEU A 284 2.50 13.65 -8.08
C LEU A 284 2.78 12.24 -7.57
N CYS A 285 1.87 11.71 -6.74
CA CYS A 285 1.87 10.34 -6.28
C CYS A 285 0.78 9.57 -7.02
N ALA A 286 1.18 8.70 -7.96
CA ALA A 286 0.29 8.01 -8.89
C ALA A 286 0.07 6.54 -8.50
N ASP A 287 -1.00 5.97 -9.02
CA ASP A 287 -1.36 4.56 -8.94
C ASP A 287 -0.97 3.84 -10.25
N LYS A 288 -1.01 2.50 -10.25
CA LYS A 288 -0.93 1.60 -11.41
C LYS A 288 0.41 1.55 -12.15
N GLU A 289 1.48 2.01 -11.55
CA GLU A 289 2.81 1.85 -12.15
C GLU A 289 3.15 0.37 -12.31
N GLU A 290 2.90 -0.43 -11.31
CA GLU A 290 3.18 -1.87 -11.25
C GLU A 290 2.46 -2.72 -12.33
N THR A 291 1.47 -2.12 -12.98
CA THR A 291 0.71 -2.74 -14.09
C THR A 291 0.80 -1.95 -15.41
N GLY A 292 1.81 -1.07 -15.52
CA GLY A 292 2.13 -0.33 -16.74
C GLY A 292 1.43 1.02 -16.87
N SER A 293 1.02 1.65 -15.77
CA SER A 293 0.45 3.00 -15.68
C SER A 293 -0.81 3.24 -16.52
N ASN A 294 -1.45 2.20 -17.05
CA ASN A 294 -2.65 2.33 -17.87
C ASN A 294 -3.91 2.53 -17.03
N GLY A 295 -4.72 3.49 -17.40
CA GLY A 295 -6.03 3.76 -16.78
C GLY A 295 -6.11 5.15 -16.17
N ASN A 296 -7.30 5.47 -15.62
CA ASN A 296 -7.63 6.81 -15.15
C ASN A 296 -7.01 7.20 -13.78
N THR A 297 -6.22 6.33 -13.19
CA THR A 297 -5.42 6.58 -11.98
C THR A 297 -3.92 6.34 -12.23
N GLY A 298 -3.53 5.87 -13.42
CA GLY A 298 -2.14 5.80 -13.88
C GLY A 298 -1.64 7.14 -14.42
N MET A 299 -0.40 7.13 -14.92
CA MET A 299 0.26 8.32 -15.51
C MET A 299 0.15 8.38 -17.04
N HIS A 300 -0.61 7.49 -17.68
CA HIS A 300 -0.88 7.46 -19.11
C HIS A 300 -2.29 7.92 -19.42
#